data_9c825ecea0db288989395587b0a285e6
#
_entry.id   9c825ecea0db288989395587b0a285e6
#
_cell.length_a   1.000
_cell.length_b   1.000
_cell.length_c   1.000
_cell.angle_alpha   90.00
_cell.angle_beta   90.00
_cell.angle_gamma   90.00
#
_symmetry.space_group_name_H-M   'P 1'
#
loop_
_entity.id
_entity.type
_entity.pdbx_description
1 polymer ?
#
loop_
_entity_poly.entity_id
_entity_poly.type
_entity_poly.pdbx_seq_one_letter_code
_entity_poly.pdbx_strand_id
1 'polypeptide(L)'
;MAKPPKGGDAKPDGSNASPNGEHAMTAGCTLTDVFACHCSVRLCWNGAFFARERLTIRRTFRAFCAEQGKTALLAQWDIEQNLPLTPDDVTFGSHKRVWWTCPNGHSWQAMVYTCSEGTGCPYCTGRKASPEQNSLAKQFPALAAEWDVEKNAPLTPQDVTTG
;
A
#
# COMPACT_ATOMS: atom_id res chain seq x y z
N MET A 1 -39.41 -39.70 -6.45
CA MET A 1 -40.05 -38.49 -6.95
C MET A 1 -38.98 -37.64 -7.63
N ALA A 2 -38.95 -37.66 -8.92
CA ALA A 2 -37.95 -36.98 -9.75
C ALA A 2 -38.49 -35.61 -10.18
N LYS A 3 -37.60 -34.61 -10.15
CA LYS A 3 -37.88 -33.23 -10.55
C LYS A 3 -37.53 -33.04 -12.03
N PRO A 4 -38.36 -32.41 -12.85
CA PRO A 4 -38.12 -32.27 -14.29
C PRO A 4 -37.13 -31.12 -14.61
N PRO A 5 -36.47 -31.15 -15.78
CA PRO A 5 -35.57 -30.11 -16.24
C PRO A 5 -36.32 -28.94 -16.87
N LYS A 6 -35.78 -27.73 -16.68
CA LYS A 6 -36.25 -26.51 -17.37
C LYS A 6 -35.46 -26.28 -18.64
N GLY A 7 -36.24 -26.02 -19.70
CA GLY A 7 -35.81 -25.88 -21.06
C GLY A 7 -34.99 -24.60 -21.35
N GLY A 8 -34.23 -24.74 -22.40
CA GLY A 8 -33.47 -23.69 -23.03
C GLY A 8 -34.36 -22.79 -23.88
N ASP A 9 -33.96 -21.55 -23.99
CA ASP A 9 -34.46 -20.63 -24.99
C ASP A 9 -33.35 -20.08 -25.85
N ALA A 10 -33.63 -20.16 -27.13
CA ALA A 10 -32.76 -19.94 -28.25
C ALA A 10 -32.46 -18.45 -28.50
N LYS A 11 -31.26 -18.23 -29.02
CA LYS A 11 -30.77 -17.01 -29.62
C LYS A 11 -31.37 -16.82 -31.01
N PRO A 12 -31.67 -15.63 -31.48
CA PRO A 12 -31.67 -15.34 -32.89
C PRO A 12 -30.45 -14.52 -33.32
N ASP A 13 -29.84 -15.02 -34.37
CA ASP A 13 -28.82 -14.35 -35.19
C ASP A 13 -29.43 -13.16 -35.93
N GLY A 14 -28.66 -12.09 -36.00
CA GLY A 14 -29.02 -10.93 -36.80
C GLY A 14 -27.76 -10.32 -37.39
N SER A 15 -27.32 -10.88 -38.48
CA SER A 15 -26.38 -10.27 -39.43
C SER A 15 -26.96 -8.99 -40.00
N ASN A 16 -26.17 -7.89 -40.02
CA ASN A 16 -26.29 -6.95 -41.14
C ASN A 16 -24.96 -6.21 -41.41
N ALA A 17 -24.69 -6.15 -42.68
CA ALA A 17 -23.48 -5.78 -43.34
C ALA A 17 -23.25 -4.26 -43.38
N SER A 18 -22.00 -3.91 -43.62
CA SER A 18 -21.44 -2.60 -44.03
C SER A 18 -22.14 -1.91 -45.20
N PRO A 19 -21.95 -0.60 -45.38
CA PRO A 19 -20.88 -0.24 -46.34
C PRO A 19 -20.03 1.02 -46.00
N ASN A 20 -18.79 0.92 -46.40
CA ASN A 20 -17.87 1.90 -47.00
C ASN A 20 -18.15 3.41 -46.92
N GLY A 21 -17.10 4.13 -46.55
CA GLY A 21 -16.97 5.56 -46.71
C GLY A 21 -15.56 6.04 -46.36
N GLU A 22 -14.63 5.83 -47.28
CA GLU A 22 -13.31 6.48 -47.28
C GLU A 22 -13.49 8.00 -47.38
N HIS A 23 -12.89 8.75 -46.48
CA HIS A 23 -12.34 10.09 -46.78
C HIS A 23 -11.08 10.32 -45.93
N ALA A 24 -9.98 10.19 -46.65
CA ALA A 24 -8.70 10.75 -46.25
C ALA A 24 -8.78 12.28 -46.21
N MET A 25 -8.34 12.88 -45.10
CA MET A 25 -7.79 14.22 -45.10
C MET A 25 -6.62 14.27 -44.12
N THR A 26 -5.46 14.12 -44.73
CA THR A 26 -4.17 14.56 -44.21
C THR A 26 -4.18 16.08 -44.06
N ALA A 27 -4.03 16.55 -42.83
CA ALA A 27 -3.54 17.90 -42.58
C ALA A 27 -2.55 17.83 -41.42
N GLY A 28 -1.28 18.05 -41.76
CA GLY A 28 -0.16 18.06 -40.85
C GLY A 28 -0.27 19.17 -39.82
N CYS A 29 -0.14 18.83 -38.56
CA CYS A 29 0.21 19.77 -37.52
C CYS A 29 1.72 19.71 -37.32
N THR A 30 2.41 20.74 -37.76
CA THR A 30 3.83 20.94 -37.52
C THR A 30 4.06 21.43 -36.09
N LEU A 31 5.19 21.05 -35.56
CA LEU A 31 5.63 21.13 -34.16
C LEU A 31 6.01 22.55 -33.67
N THR A 32 5.32 23.62 -34.09
CA THR A 32 5.70 24.99 -33.75
C THR A 32 4.59 25.91 -33.18
N ASP A 33 3.41 25.36 -32.85
CA ASP A 33 2.33 26.20 -32.25
C ASP A 33 2.02 25.78 -30.81
N VAL A 34 2.96 25.99 -29.90
CA VAL A 34 2.79 25.76 -28.46
C VAL A 34 2.41 27.03 -27.67
N PHE A 35 2.12 28.15 -28.39
CA PHE A 35 1.66 29.37 -27.71
C PHE A 35 0.40 29.91 -28.38
N ALA A 36 -0.67 29.91 -27.65
CA ALA A 36 -1.98 30.51 -27.91
C ALA A 36 -3.09 29.56 -28.41
N CYS A 37 -3.54 28.65 -27.55
CA CYS A 37 -4.93 28.21 -27.64
C CYS A 37 -5.64 28.52 -26.34
N HIS A 38 -6.12 29.74 -26.24
CA HIS A 38 -7.17 30.15 -25.29
C HIS A 38 -8.48 29.57 -25.82
N CYS A 39 -8.64 28.26 -25.76
CA CYS A 39 -9.93 27.62 -26.03
C CYS A 39 -10.78 27.65 -24.77
N SER A 40 -11.60 28.70 -24.72
CA SER A 40 -12.80 28.71 -23.91
C SER A 40 -13.54 27.37 -24.06
N VAL A 41 -13.66 26.69 -22.96
CA VAL A 41 -14.40 25.43 -22.81
C VAL A 41 -15.86 25.67 -23.16
N ARG A 42 -16.25 25.45 -24.40
CA ARG A 42 -17.66 25.25 -24.76
C ARG A 42 -17.78 24.30 -25.95
N LEU A 43 -18.33 23.11 -25.63
CA LEU A 43 -19.08 22.22 -26.53
C LEU A 43 -18.28 21.56 -27.65
N CYS A 44 -17.59 20.46 -27.33
CA CYS A 44 -17.59 19.30 -28.21
C CYS A 44 -18.58 18.27 -27.65
N TRP A 45 -19.83 18.44 -28.05
CA TRP A 45 -20.90 17.48 -27.82
C TRP A 45 -20.86 16.45 -28.95
N ASN A 46 -19.92 15.56 -28.90
CA ASN A 46 -19.96 14.31 -29.64
C ASN A 46 -19.46 13.23 -28.69
N GLY A 47 -20.35 12.30 -28.40
CA GLY A 47 -20.26 11.20 -27.46
C GLY A 47 -19.07 10.24 -27.63
N ALA A 48 -17.87 10.76 -27.61
CA ALA A 48 -16.71 10.00 -27.24
C ALA A 48 -16.74 9.93 -25.73
N PHE A 49 -17.24 8.82 -25.20
CA PHE A 49 -16.92 8.35 -23.89
C PHE A 49 -15.39 8.39 -23.78
N PHE A 50 -14.85 9.52 -23.33
CA PHE A 50 -13.58 9.50 -22.66
C PHE A 50 -13.81 8.59 -21.47
N ALA A 51 -13.54 7.31 -21.67
CA ALA A 51 -13.16 6.47 -20.57
C ALA A 51 -12.10 7.28 -19.83
N ARG A 52 -12.53 7.92 -18.77
CA ARG A 52 -11.67 8.51 -17.77
C ARG A 52 -10.92 7.31 -17.24
N GLU A 53 -9.88 6.95 -17.96
CA GLU A 53 -8.83 6.09 -17.47
C GLU A 53 -8.39 6.78 -16.20
N ARG A 54 -9.04 6.41 -15.11
CA ARG A 54 -8.45 6.57 -13.81
C ARG A 54 -7.20 5.70 -13.89
N LEU A 55 -6.16 6.25 -14.46
CA LEU A 55 -4.83 5.94 -14.02
C LEU A 55 -4.84 6.27 -12.53
N THR A 56 -5.37 5.37 -11.74
CA THR A 56 -4.99 5.25 -10.36
C THR A 56 -3.52 4.87 -10.44
N ILE A 57 -2.68 5.88 -10.61
CA ILE A 57 -1.27 5.76 -10.33
C ILE A 57 -1.27 5.26 -8.90
N ARG A 58 -1.13 3.96 -8.74
CA ARG A 58 -0.99 3.34 -7.42
C ARG A 58 0.29 3.92 -6.90
N ARG A 59 0.17 4.95 -6.06
CA ARG A 59 1.34 5.59 -5.44
C ARG A 59 2.13 4.51 -4.75
N THR A 60 3.35 4.28 -5.20
CA THR A 60 4.26 3.36 -4.53
C THR A 60 4.55 3.90 -3.13
N PHE A 61 4.95 3.02 -2.23
CA PHE A 61 5.32 3.43 -0.87
C PHE A 61 6.48 4.44 -0.89
N ARG A 62 7.44 4.25 -1.80
CA ARG A 62 8.55 5.19 -2.00
C ARG A 62 8.05 6.59 -2.40
N ALA A 63 7.18 6.66 -3.41
CA ALA A 63 6.62 7.93 -3.88
C ALA A 63 5.82 8.64 -2.78
N PHE A 64 5.03 7.89 -2.02
CA PHE A 64 4.31 8.41 -0.86
C PHE A 64 5.26 9.01 0.19
N CYS A 65 6.33 8.30 0.55
CA CYS A 65 7.29 8.79 1.54
C CYS A 65 8.01 10.05 1.06
N ALA A 66 8.34 10.13 -0.23
CA ALA A 66 8.97 11.32 -0.81
C ALA A 66 8.03 12.54 -0.78
N GLU A 67 6.77 12.37 -1.20
CA GLU A 67 5.76 13.44 -1.21
C GLU A 67 5.41 13.96 0.20
N GLN A 68 5.38 13.05 1.19
CA GLN A 68 5.03 13.38 2.57
C GLN A 68 6.24 13.77 3.44
N GLY A 69 7.44 13.79 2.88
CA GLY A 69 8.67 14.05 3.63
C GLY A 69 9.02 12.97 4.65
N LYS A 70 8.44 11.76 4.54
CA LYS A 70 8.65 10.63 5.46
C LYS A 70 9.89 9.80 5.09
N THR A 71 11.00 10.46 4.81
CA THR A 71 12.26 9.80 4.44
C THR A 71 12.80 8.88 5.55
N ALA A 72 12.60 9.27 6.80
CA ALA A 72 12.96 8.46 7.96
C ALA A 72 12.20 7.13 8.01
N LEU A 73 10.93 7.10 7.57
CA LEU A 73 10.16 5.88 7.47
C LEU A 73 10.67 4.98 6.34
N LEU A 74 11.03 5.58 5.20
CA LEU A 74 11.62 4.83 4.10
C LEU A 74 12.98 4.20 4.48
N ALA A 75 13.77 4.91 5.28
CA ALA A 75 15.05 4.41 5.80
C ALA A 75 14.90 3.23 6.78
N GLN A 76 13.72 3.04 7.37
CA GLN A 76 13.41 1.90 8.24
C GLN A 76 13.05 0.63 7.47
N TRP A 77 12.88 0.71 6.15
CA TRP A 77 12.63 -0.48 5.33
C TRP A 77 13.87 -1.37 5.32
N ASP A 78 13.72 -2.60 5.83
CA ASP A 78 14.81 -3.58 5.79
C ASP A 78 14.91 -4.19 4.39
N ILE A 79 15.93 -3.78 3.64
CA ILE A 79 16.10 -4.22 2.25
C ILE A 79 16.43 -5.71 2.19
N GLU A 80 17.31 -6.18 3.08
CA GLU A 80 17.81 -7.56 3.03
C GLU A 80 16.75 -8.58 3.36
N GLN A 81 15.99 -8.35 4.43
CA GLN A 81 14.95 -9.25 4.89
C GLN A 81 13.68 -9.23 4.03
N ASN A 82 13.48 -8.18 3.25
CA ASN A 82 12.32 -8.04 2.38
C ASN A 82 12.54 -8.49 0.94
N LEU A 83 13.77 -8.82 0.54
CA LEU A 83 14.04 -9.26 -0.83
C LEU A 83 13.15 -10.45 -1.25
N PRO A 84 12.64 -10.46 -2.50
CA PRO A 84 12.84 -9.50 -3.60
C PRO A 84 11.91 -8.27 -3.57
N LEU A 85 11.12 -8.08 -2.51
CA LEU A 85 10.13 -7.02 -2.40
C LEU A 85 10.79 -5.68 -2.07
N THR A 86 10.53 -4.68 -2.91
CA THR A 86 11.07 -3.32 -2.73
C THR A 86 9.98 -2.30 -2.36
N PRO A 87 10.33 -1.11 -1.86
CA PRO A 87 9.36 -0.04 -1.60
C PRO A 87 8.61 0.46 -2.83
N ASP A 88 9.09 0.12 -4.03
CA ASP A 88 8.45 0.47 -5.30
C ASP A 88 7.38 -0.54 -5.72
N ASP A 89 7.43 -1.77 -5.18
CA ASP A 89 6.48 -2.86 -5.49
C ASP A 89 5.23 -2.83 -4.63
N VAL A 90 5.19 -1.97 -3.62
CA VAL A 90 4.08 -1.87 -2.67
C VAL A 90 3.51 -0.47 -2.63
N THR A 91 2.22 -0.36 -2.32
CA THR A 91 1.56 0.92 -2.07
C THR A 91 1.58 1.24 -0.58
N PHE A 92 1.46 2.53 -0.21
CA PHE A 92 1.40 2.97 1.19
C PHE A 92 0.23 2.36 1.97
N GLY A 93 -0.88 2.01 1.31
CA GLY A 93 -2.04 1.33 1.89
C GLY A 93 -1.95 -0.19 1.85
N SER A 94 -0.79 -0.79 1.56
CA SER A 94 -0.64 -2.23 1.43
C SER A 94 -0.73 -2.93 2.80
N HIS A 95 -1.52 -4.02 2.84
CA HIS A 95 -1.60 -4.90 4.00
C HIS A 95 -0.51 -5.98 4.03
N LYS A 96 0.46 -5.94 3.11
CA LYS A 96 1.61 -6.84 3.14
C LYS A 96 2.43 -6.58 4.40
N ARG A 97 2.80 -7.65 5.10
CA ARG A 97 3.76 -7.59 6.21
C ARG A 97 5.16 -7.59 5.66
N VAL A 98 5.95 -6.64 6.11
CA VAL A 98 7.35 -6.46 5.74
C VAL A 98 8.19 -6.25 6.98
N TRP A 99 9.49 -6.45 6.85
CA TRP A 99 10.46 -6.19 7.89
C TRP A 99 10.85 -4.72 7.94
N TRP A 100 10.94 -4.22 9.13
CA TRP A 100 11.35 -2.85 9.45
C TRP A 100 12.48 -2.88 10.44
N THR A 101 13.45 -1.98 10.29
CA THR A 101 14.58 -1.81 11.23
C THR A 101 14.65 -0.36 11.66
N CYS A 102 14.57 -0.08 12.96
CA CYS A 102 14.67 1.28 13.46
C CYS A 102 16.14 1.68 13.69
N PRO A 103 16.44 3.00 13.86
CA PRO A 103 17.79 3.48 14.12
C PRO A 103 18.44 2.89 15.38
N ASN A 104 17.63 2.41 16.33
CA ASN A 104 18.11 1.76 17.56
C ASN A 104 18.40 0.26 17.38
N GLY A 105 18.35 -0.26 16.15
CA GLY A 105 18.68 -1.65 15.84
C GLY A 105 17.56 -2.66 16.09
N HIS A 106 16.35 -2.24 16.44
CA HIS A 106 15.23 -3.16 16.58
C HIS A 106 14.66 -3.54 15.21
N SER A 107 14.48 -4.84 14.97
CA SER A 107 13.81 -5.37 13.79
C SER A 107 12.44 -5.93 14.16
N TRP A 108 11.42 -5.63 13.34
CA TRP A 108 10.05 -6.14 13.55
C TRP A 108 9.30 -6.29 12.23
N GLN A 109 8.24 -7.08 12.25
CA GLN A 109 7.31 -7.20 11.13
C GLN A 109 6.05 -6.38 11.37
N ALA A 110 5.69 -5.55 10.40
CA ALA A 110 4.43 -4.80 10.41
C ALA A 110 3.90 -4.61 8.98
N MET A 111 2.61 -4.32 8.86
CA MET A 111 2.01 -3.98 7.57
C MET A 111 2.50 -2.60 7.12
N VAL A 112 2.70 -2.45 5.80
CA VAL A 112 3.10 -1.16 5.21
C VAL A 112 2.12 -0.06 5.59
N TYR A 113 0.81 -0.32 5.48
CA TYR A 113 -0.25 0.60 5.89
C TYR A 113 -0.06 1.13 7.32
N THR A 114 0.15 0.22 8.29
CA THR A 114 0.27 0.58 9.71
C THR A 114 1.47 1.51 9.96
N CYS A 115 2.60 1.23 9.32
CA CYS A 115 3.78 2.08 9.43
C CYS A 115 3.60 3.41 8.68
N SER A 116 2.89 3.41 7.56
CA SER A 116 2.57 4.63 6.80
C SER A 116 1.73 5.63 7.62
N GLU A 117 0.87 5.13 8.51
CA GLU A 117 0.07 5.94 9.44
C GLU A 117 0.85 6.46 10.65
N GLY A 118 2.10 6.04 10.82
CA GLY A 118 2.96 6.56 11.86
C GLY A 118 3.09 5.69 13.11
N THR A 119 2.71 4.41 13.01
CA THR A 119 2.86 3.45 14.10
C THR A 119 4.31 3.10 14.34
N GLY A 120 5.21 3.80 14.75
CA GLY A 120 6.65 3.54 14.88
C GLY A 120 7.05 2.17 15.46
N CYS A 121 8.33 2.01 15.76
CA CYS A 121 8.90 0.78 16.31
C CYS A 121 8.18 0.37 17.62
N PRO A 122 7.67 -0.87 17.74
CA PRO A 122 6.94 -1.32 18.92
C PRO A 122 7.81 -1.41 20.17
N TYR A 123 9.09 -1.59 20.02
CA TYR A 123 10.06 -1.64 21.12
C TYR A 123 10.38 -0.23 21.63
N CYS A 124 10.67 0.72 20.73
CA CYS A 124 10.93 2.09 21.11
C CYS A 124 9.71 2.79 21.74
N THR A 125 8.50 2.39 21.34
CA THR A 125 7.24 2.94 21.89
C THR A 125 6.74 2.20 23.13
N GLY A 126 7.49 1.23 23.65
CA GLY A 126 7.12 0.48 24.86
C GLY A 126 6.00 -0.55 24.67
N ARG A 127 5.46 -0.72 23.45
CA ARG A 127 4.38 -1.70 23.18
C ARG A 127 4.84 -3.16 23.20
N LYS A 128 6.15 -3.38 23.00
CA LYS A 128 6.79 -4.69 23.15
C LYS A 128 8.02 -4.56 23.99
N ALA A 129 8.24 -5.55 24.85
CA ALA A 129 9.45 -5.64 25.66
C ALA A 129 10.66 -6.00 24.76
N SER A 130 11.75 -5.30 24.98
CA SER A 130 13.09 -5.68 24.54
C SER A 130 13.90 -6.04 25.77
N PRO A 131 14.39 -7.28 25.90
CA PRO A 131 15.12 -7.70 27.08
C PRO A 131 16.29 -6.79 27.44
N GLU A 132 16.91 -6.20 26.42
CA GLU A 132 18.12 -5.39 26.56
C GLU A 132 17.87 -3.90 26.82
N GLN A 133 16.66 -3.38 26.51
CA GLN A 133 16.43 -1.93 26.51
C GLN A 133 15.31 -1.47 27.42
N ASN A 134 14.09 -2.03 27.29
CA ASN A 134 12.90 -1.51 27.93
C ASN A 134 12.14 -2.54 28.78
N SER A 135 12.73 -3.70 29.05
CA SER A 135 12.14 -4.70 29.94
C SER A 135 12.14 -4.24 31.40
N LEU A 136 11.20 -4.76 32.17
CA LEU A 136 11.13 -4.53 33.62
C LEU A 136 12.45 -4.96 34.29
N ALA A 137 12.98 -6.12 33.89
CA ALA A 137 14.23 -6.64 34.42
C ALA A 137 15.41 -5.69 34.22
N LYS A 138 15.43 -4.96 33.11
CA LYS A 138 16.51 -4.02 32.79
C LYS A 138 16.36 -2.69 33.50
N GLN A 139 15.14 -2.15 33.51
CA GLN A 139 14.88 -0.81 34.06
C GLN A 139 14.75 -0.83 35.60
N PHE A 140 14.17 -1.90 36.15
CA PHE A 140 13.94 -2.01 37.58
C PHE A 140 14.35 -3.40 38.10
N PRO A 141 15.66 -3.66 38.21
CA PRO A 141 16.15 -4.98 38.61
C PRO A 141 15.71 -5.37 40.05
N ALA A 142 15.55 -4.40 40.93
CA ALA A 142 15.08 -4.66 42.29
C ALA A 142 13.62 -5.17 42.25
N LEU A 143 12.76 -4.54 41.47
CA LEU A 143 11.36 -4.97 41.30
C LEU A 143 11.27 -6.32 40.58
N ALA A 144 12.15 -6.56 39.63
CA ALA A 144 12.23 -7.85 38.96
C ALA A 144 12.63 -9.01 39.87
N ALA A 145 13.38 -8.74 40.95
CA ALA A 145 13.74 -9.74 41.95
C ALA A 145 12.55 -10.16 42.83
N GLU A 146 11.54 -9.29 42.94
CA GLU A 146 10.28 -9.59 43.66
C GLU A 146 9.26 -10.34 42.80
N TRP A 147 9.60 -10.61 41.51
CA TRP A 147 8.71 -11.27 40.58
C TRP A 147 8.44 -12.71 40.94
N ASP A 148 7.17 -13.05 41.18
CA ASP A 148 6.73 -14.40 41.47
C ASP A 148 6.64 -15.21 40.17
N VAL A 149 7.67 -16.01 39.88
CA VAL A 149 7.81 -16.76 38.63
C VAL A 149 6.73 -17.82 38.47
N GLU A 150 6.31 -18.46 39.60
CA GLU A 150 5.30 -19.53 39.57
C GLU A 150 3.91 -18.99 39.22
N LYS A 151 3.52 -17.88 39.83
CA LYS A 151 2.20 -17.28 39.64
C LYS A 151 2.08 -16.55 38.28
N ASN A 152 3.17 -16.05 37.78
CA ASN A 152 3.18 -15.25 36.51
C ASN A 152 3.56 -16.08 35.28
N ALA A 153 3.86 -17.40 35.44
CA ALA A 153 4.21 -18.23 34.30
C ALA A 153 3.13 -18.19 33.20
N PRO A 154 3.50 -18.11 31.92
CA PRO A 154 4.88 -18.20 31.37
C PRO A 154 5.62 -16.86 31.25
N LEU A 155 5.08 -15.75 31.74
CA LEU A 155 5.69 -14.42 31.64
C LEU A 155 6.88 -14.27 32.60
N THR A 156 7.94 -13.66 32.10
CA THR A 156 9.12 -13.30 32.87
C THR A 156 9.29 -11.78 32.95
N PRO A 157 10.07 -11.23 33.89
CA PRO A 157 10.35 -9.79 33.95
C PRO A 157 11.04 -9.22 32.69
N GLN A 158 11.53 -10.10 31.81
CA GLN A 158 12.13 -9.72 30.53
C GLN A 158 11.11 -9.53 29.42
N ASP A 159 9.91 -10.13 29.55
CA ASP A 159 8.85 -10.12 28.56
C ASP A 159 7.87 -8.96 28.73
N VAL A 160 7.99 -8.21 29.82
CA VAL A 160 7.09 -7.10 30.18
C VAL A 160 7.82 -5.76 30.16
N THR A 161 7.09 -4.71 29.82
CA THR A 161 7.56 -3.33 29.86
C THR A 161 7.04 -2.64 31.11
N THR A 162 7.61 -1.50 31.42
CA THR A 162 7.19 -0.68 32.57
C THR A 162 6.01 0.26 32.28
N GLY A 163 5.49 0.24 31.04
CA GLY A 163 4.39 1.12 30.61
C GLY A 163 4.84 2.18 29.64
#